data_ff260ad06c724057216f3bfd9357c1b7
#
_entry.id   ff260ad06c724057216f3bfd9357c1b7
#
_cell.length_a   1.000
_cell.length_b   1.000
_cell.length_c   1.000
_cell.angle_alpha   90.00
_cell.angle_beta   90.00
_cell.angle_gamma   90.00
#
_symmetry.space_group_name_H-M   'P 1'
#
loop_
_entity.id
_entity.type
_entity.pdbx_description
1 polymer ?
#
loop_
_entity_poly.entity_id
_entity_poly.type
_entity_poly.pdbx_seq_one_letter_code
_entity_poly.pdbx_strand_id
1 'polypeptide(L)'
;RRQRQMCIRDSLYEQGDGDNLIETIPMTADVKGTWVCEKTGDLNGVYYTYSVQIGNKVNEVVDLYARSAGVNGNRGEILDLKAADPDGFDADVRPAFNNATDAVIYEVHIRDLSSDASSGIRNAGKFLGLTERGTKNREGLATGLDHILDLGVTHVQILPSFDYATVDETKPDTAQFNWGYDPENYNVPEAVSYTHLRAH
;
A
#
# COMPACT_ATOMS: atom_id res chain seq x y z
N ARG A 1 39.78 9.33 -7.79
CA ARG A 1 38.52 8.89 -7.17
C ARG A 1 38.43 7.38 -7.33
N ARG A 2 38.56 6.61 -6.23
CA ARG A 2 38.28 5.17 -6.29
C ARG A 2 36.78 5.03 -6.56
N GLN A 3 36.40 4.46 -7.71
CA GLN A 3 35.05 3.97 -7.91
C GLN A 3 34.81 2.92 -6.83
N ARG A 4 33.82 3.19 -5.96
CA ARG A 4 33.30 2.16 -5.04
C ARG A 4 32.65 1.11 -5.93
N GLN A 5 33.21 -0.09 -5.94
CA GLN A 5 32.53 -1.22 -6.56
C GLN A 5 31.21 -1.41 -5.85
N MET A 6 30.12 -1.18 -6.56
CA MET A 6 28.77 -1.50 -6.14
C MET A 6 28.40 -2.80 -6.85
N CYS A 7 27.86 -3.74 -6.12
CA CYS A 7 27.29 -4.95 -6.67
C CYS A 7 25.85 -5.03 -6.18
N ILE A 8 24.90 -5.23 -7.08
CA ILE A 8 23.48 -5.37 -6.75
C ILE A 8 23.03 -6.74 -7.20
N ARG A 9 22.19 -7.35 -6.38
CA ARG A 9 21.53 -8.62 -6.67
C ARG A 9 20.05 -8.46 -6.37
N ASP A 10 19.24 -9.07 -7.20
CA ASP A 10 17.82 -9.26 -6.98
C ASP A 10 17.59 -10.63 -6.33
N SER A 11 16.84 -10.68 -5.25
CA SER A 11 16.48 -11.92 -4.55
C SER A 11 14.98 -12.11 -4.62
N LEU A 12 14.54 -13.25 -5.17
CA LEU A 12 13.14 -13.61 -5.33
C LEU A 12 12.71 -14.60 -4.25
N TYR A 13 11.50 -14.42 -3.72
CA TYR A 13 10.93 -15.20 -2.63
C TYR A 13 9.51 -15.66 -2.94
N GLU A 14 9.09 -16.81 -2.40
CA GLU A 14 7.73 -17.32 -2.55
C GLU A 14 6.71 -16.56 -1.69
N GLN A 15 7.16 -15.98 -0.57
CA GLN A 15 6.28 -15.33 0.41
C GLN A 15 6.85 -13.99 0.87
N GLY A 16 5.99 -13.13 1.41
CA GLY A 16 6.33 -11.81 1.90
C GLY A 16 7.22 -11.78 3.15
N ASP A 17 7.38 -12.92 3.83
CA ASP A 17 8.25 -13.09 4.99
C ASP A 17 8.86 -14.50 5.04
N GLY A 18 9.65 -14.78 6.07
CA GLY A 18 10.24 -16.10 6.31
C GLY A 18 11.38 -16.49 5.36
N ASP A 19 11.86 -17.73 5.52
CA ASP A 19 12.99 -18.29 4.76
C ASP A 19 12.50 -19.13 3.58
N ASN A 20 12.14 -18.45 2.49
CA ASN A 20 11.55 -19.05 1.28
C ASN A 20 12.16 -18.48 0.00
N LEU A 21 13.48 -18.28 0.00
CA LEU A 21 14.23 -17.81 -1.15
C LEU A 21 14.09 -18.77 -2.35
N ILE A 22 13.64 -18.24 -3.50
CA ILE A 22 13.59 -18.97 -4.77
C ILE A 22 14.96 -18.95 -5.43
N GLU A 23 15.49 -17.74 -5.66
CA GLU A 23 16.78 -17.54 -6.29
C GLU A 23 17.33 -16.14 -6.04
N THR A 24 18.63 -15.98 -6.30
CA THR A 24 19.30 -14.68 -6.32
C THR A 24 19.91 -14.43 -7.68
N ILE A 25 19.56 -13.33 -8.32
CA ILE A 25 19.96 -12.95 -9.69
C ILE A 25 20.97 -11.82 -9.61
N PRO A 26 22.20 -11.99 -10.11
CA PRO A 26 23.15 -10.90 -10.21
C PRO A 26 22.67 -9.87 -11.22
N MET A 27 22.69 -8.60 -10.85
CA MET A 27 22.36 -7.50 -11.76
C MET A 27 23.63 -6.97 -12.42
N THR A 28 23.50 -6.46 -13.63
CA THR A 28 24.57 -5.83 -14.40
C THR A 28 24.40 -4.32 -14.41
N ALA A 29 25.53 -3.61 -14.31
CA ALA A 29 25.52 -2.15 -14.40
C ALA A 29 25.12 -1.70 -15.81
N ASP A 30 24.27 -0.68 -15.88
CA ASP A 30 23.74 -0.11 -17.10
C ASP A 30 23.90 1.43 -17.10
N VAL A 31 23.28 2.10 -18.08
CA VAL A 31 23.41 3.54 -18.32
C VAL A 31 23.04 4.37 -17.08
N LYS A 32 23.72 5.48 -16.89
CA LYS A 32 23.46 6.47 -15.83
C LYS A 32 23.51 5.91 -14.39
N GLY A 33 24.16 4.76 -14.19
CA GLY A 33 24.32 4.16 -12.87
C GLY A 33 23.16 3.27 -12.44
N THR A 34 22.27 2.90 -13.35
CA THR A 34 21.24 1.88 -13.14
C THR A 34 21.84 0.48 -13.13
N TRP A 35 21.11 -0.46 -12.58
CA TRP A 35 21.45 -1.88 -12.58
C TRP A 35 20.24 -2.64 -13.09
N VAL A 36 20.46 -3.65 -13.90
CA VAL A 36 19.41 -4.39 -14.56
C VAL A 36 19.64 -5.90 -14.47
N CYS A 37 18.57 -6.64 -14.32
CA CYS A 37 18.48 -8.07 -14.59
C CYS A 37 17.16 -8.36 -15.30
N GLU A 38 17.09 -9.47 -15.97
CA GLU A 38 15.86 -9.94 -16.63
C GLU A 38 15.52 -11.34 -16.16
N LYS A 39 14.27 -11.53 -15.79
CA LYS A 39 13.72 -12.83 -15.45
C LYS A 39 12.48 -13.09 -16.28
N THR A 40 12.47 -14.21 -17.00
CA THR A 40 11.32 -14.63 -17.81
C THR A 40 10.38 -15.51 -17.00
N GLY A 41 9.09 -15.38 -17.23
CA GLY A 41 8.02 -16.16 -16.59
C GLY A 41 6.92 -15.28 -16.03
N ASP A 42 5.88 -15.90 -15.50
CA ASP A 42 4.88 -15.22 -14.69
C ASP A 42 5.40 -15.10 -13.26
N LEU A 43 5.66 -13.88 -12.84
CA LEU A 43 6.16 -13.56 -11.51
C LEU A 43 5.11 -12.88 -10.64
N ASN A 44 3.85 -12.80 -11.08
CA ASN A 44 2.79 -12.19 -10.29
C ASN A 44 2.64 -12.90 -8.94
N GLY A 45 2.70 -12.13 -7.84
CA GLY A 45 2.68 -12.65 -6.47
C GLY A 45 4.03 -13.15 -5.95
N VAL A 46 5.12 -13.00 -6.72
CA VAL A 46 6.49 -13.27 -6.24
C VAL A 46 7.01 -12.05 -5.51
N TYR A 47 7.66 -12.28 -4.38
CA TYR A 47 8.29 -11.21 -3.58
C TYR A 47 9.75 -11.03 -3.92
N TYR A 48 10.29 -9.82 -3.69
CA TYR A 48 11.67 -9.52 -4.02
C TYR A 48 12.30 -8.46 -3.11
N THR A 49 13.64 -8.53 -3.04
CA THR A 49 14.48 -7.51 -2.40
C THR A 49 15.75 -7.29 -3.21
N TYR A 50 16.38 -6.15 -2.99
CA TYR A 50 17.70 -5.87 -3.55
C TYR A 50 18.78 -5.96 -2.49
N SER A 51 19.82 -6.77 -2.76
CA SER A 51 21.06 -6.77 -1.97
C SER A 51 22.07 -5.81 -2.58
N VAL A 52 22.34 -4.70 -1.91
CA VAL A 52 23.22 -3.65 -2.37
C VAL A 52 24.53 -3.67 -1.58
N GLN A 53 25.64 -3.99 -2.24
CA GLN A 53 26.96 -3.95 -1.64
C GLN A 53 27.67 -2.62 -1.91
N ILE A 54 28.04 -1.91 -0.85
CA ILE A 54 28.80 -0.67 -0.92
C ILE A 54 30.08 -0.85 -0.10
N GLY A 55 31.20 -1.05 -0.79
CA GLY A 55 32.46 -1.44 -0.14
C GLY A 55 32.34 -2.82 0.49
N ASN A 56 32.53 -2.91 1.82
CA ASN A 56 32.43 -4.19 2.55
C ASN A 56 31.06 -4.40 3.21
N LYS A 57 30.12 -3.47 3.06
CA LYS A 57 28.79 -3.56 3.64
C LYS A 57 27.78 -3.98 2.59
N VAL A 58 27.02 -5.03 2.91
CA VAL A 58 25.84 -5.48 2.16
C VAL A 58 24.61 -5.03 2.91
N ASN A 59 23.68 -4.39 2.21
CA ASN A 59 22.36 -4.03 2.73
C ASN A 59 21.32 -4.71 1.86
N GLU A 60 20.36 -5.35 2.49
CA GLU A 60 19.14 -5.80 1.84
C GLU A 60 18.10 -4.70 1.98
N VAL A 61 17.44 -4.36 0.89
CA VAL A 61 16.51 -3.23 0.84
C VAL A 61 15.32 -3.57 -0.05
N VAL A 62 14.18 -2.96 0.26
CA VAL A 62 12.99 -3.00 -0.58
C VAL A 62 13.12 -2.00 -1.73
N ASP A 63 12.46 -2.26 -2.83
CA ASP A 63 12.40 -1.36 -3.96
C ASP A 63 11.61 -0.09 -3.61
N LEU A 64 12.19 1.07 -3.83
CA LEU A 64 11.52 2.37 -3.66
C LEU A 64 10.31 2.56 -4.58
N TYR A 65 10.21 1.77 -5.64
CA TYR A 65 9.12 1.81 -6.62
C TYR A 65 8.13 0.65 -6.46
N ALA A 66 8.25 -0.17 -5.42
CA ALA A 66 7.27 -1.21 -5.12
C ALA A 66 5.85 -0.62 -5.07
N ARG A 67 4.88 -1.39 -5.55
CA ARG A 67 3.45 -1.03 -5.55
C ARG A 67 2.65 -1.91 -4.59
N SER A 68 3.25 -3.00 -4.18
CA SER A 68 2.76 -3.92 -3.17
C SER A 68 3.94 -4.43 -2.37
N ALA A 69 3.73 -4.82 -1.14
CA ALA A 69 4.74 -5.37 -0.28
C ALA A 69 4.19 -6.54 0.56
N GLY A 70 5.09 -7.36 1.05
CA GLY A 70 4.81 -8.39 2.04
C GLY A 70 4.68 -7.81 3.44
N VAL A 71 4.50 -8.71 4.39
CA VAL A 71 4.27 -8.39 5.81
C VAL A 71 5.33 -7.42 6.35
N ASN A 72 4.87 -6.37 7.04
CA ASN A 72 5.69 -5.30 7.59
C ASN A 72 6.59 -4.61 6.53
N GLY A 73 6.18 -4.60 5.26
CA GLY A 73 6.91 -3.92 4.20
C GLY A 73 8.30 -4.47 3.87
N ASN A 74 8.67 -5.66 4.37
CA ASN A 74 10.04 -6.17 4.31
C ASN A 74 10.48 -6.65 2.92
N ARG A 75 9.53 -6.89 2.00
CA ARG A 75 9.78 -7.34 0.62
C ARG A 75 8.79 -6.66 -0.31
N GLY A 76 9.24 -6.17 -1.45
CA GLY A 76 8.34 -5.76 -2.52
C GLY A 76 7.64 -6.98 -3.12
N GLU A 77 6.43 -6.79 -3.65
CA GLU A 77 5.69 -7.81 -4.38
C GLU A 77 5.57 -7.41 -5.86
N ILE A 78 5.80 -8.36 -6.74
CA ILE A 78 5.56 -8.20 -8.17
C ILE A 78 4.07 -8.41 -8.41
N LEU A 79 3.37 -7.33 -8.81
CA LEU A 79 1.92 -7.33 -8.98
C LEU A 79 1.52 -6.93 -10.40
N ASP A 80 0.64 -7.69 -11.02
CA ASP A 80 -0.09 -7.23 -12.20
C ASP A 80 -1.17 -6.23 -11.77
N LEU A 81 -0.85 -4.95 -11.87
CA LEU A 81 -1.75 -3.86 -11.47
C LEU A 81 -3.08 -3.90 -12.22
N LYS A 82 -3.09 -4.34 -13.48
CA LYS A 82 -4.32 -4.41 -14.26
C LYS A 82 -5.25 -5.51 -13.76
N ALA A 83 -4.70 -6.63 -13.31
CA ALA A 83 -5.47 -7.69 -12.67
C ALA A 83 -6.03 -7.31 -11.30
N ALA A 84 -5.49 -6.26 -10.68
CA ALA A 84 -5.94 -5.73 -9.40
C ALA A 84 -7.08 -4.69 -9.53
N ASP A 85 -7.35 -4.19 -10.75
CA ASP A 85 -8.41 -3.21 -10.98
C ASP A 85 -9.79 -3.81 -10.66
N PRO A 86 -10.65 -3.10 -9.93
CA PRO A 86 -12.01 -3.55 -9.68
C PRO A 86 -12.87 -3.49 -10.96
N ASP A 87 -13.93 -4.29 -10.98
CA ASP A 87 -14.89 -4.28 -12.09
C ASP A 87 -15.41 -2.87 -12.37
N GLY A 88 -15.33 -2.44 -13.62
CA GLY A 88 -15.80 -1.14 -14.06
C GLY A 88 -14.81 0.01 -13.87
N PHE A 89 -13.60 -0.24 -13.37
CA PHE A 89 -12.59 0.79 -13.14
C PHE A 89 -12.26 1.61 -14.40
N ASP A 90 -12.13 0.94 -15.55
CA ASP A 90 -11.86 1.58 -16.86
C ASP A 90 -13.00 2.49 -17.33
N ALA A 91 -14.21 2.29 -16.81
CA ALA A 91 -15.40 3.08 -17.16
C ALA A 91 -15.65 4.22 -16.17
N ASP A 92 -14.86 4.33 -15.10
CA ASP A 92 -15.00 5.39 -14.10
C ASP A 92 -14.64 6.75 -14.69
N VAL A 93 -15.54 7.71 -14.51
CA VAL A 93 -15.38 9.07 -15.05
C VAL A 93 -15.25 10.04 -13.88
N ARG A 94 -14.13 10.76 -13.85
CA ARG A 94 -13.92 11.81 -12.86
C ARG A 94 -15.04 12.85 -12.95
N PRO A 95 -15.70 13.23 -11.84
CA PRO A 95 -16.68 14.29 -11.80
C PRO A 95 -16.11 15.62 -12.34
N ALA A 96 -16.93 16.37 -13.08
CA ALA A 96 -16.54 17.68 -13.58
C ALA A 96 -16.34 18.64 -12.41
N PHE A 97 -15.23 19.37 -12.45
CA PHE A 97 -14.86 20.36 -11.44
C PHE A 97 -14.37 21.63 -12.13
N ASN A 98 -15.06 22.75 -11.90
CA ASN A 98 -14.86 23.96 -12.71
C ASN A 98 -13.77 24.88 -12.13
N ASN A 99 -13.81 25.16 -10.83
CA ASN A 99 -12.87 26.07 -10.18
C ASN A 99 -12.30 25.45 -8.90
N ALA A 100 -11.01 25.65 -8.66
CA ALA A 100 -10.38 25.18 -7.43
C ALA A 100 -11.01 25.76 -6.14
N THR A 101 -11.58 26.96 -6.25
CA THR A 101 -12.30 27.63 -5.14
C THR A 101 -13.62 26.99 -4.78
N ASP A 102 -14.17 26.13 -5.62
CA ASP A 102 -15.43 25.41 -5.36
C ASP A 102 -15.19 24.10 -4.58
N ALA A 103 -13.91 23.80 -4.30
CA ALA A 103 -13.55 22.60 -3.55
C ALA A 103 -14.00 22.68 -2.10
N VAL A 104 -14.76 21.67 -1.68
CA VAL A 104 -15.04 21.37 -0.27
C VAL A 104 -14.30 20.09 0.07
N ILE A 105 -13.23 20.22 0.84
CA ILE A 105 -12.32 19.11 1.15
C ILE A 105 -12.64 18.58 2.55
N TYR A 106 -12.82 17.27 2.64
CA TYR A 106 -13.01 16.55 3.89
C TYR A 106 -11.80 15.64 4.12
N GLU A 107 -11.00 15.94 5.13
CA GLU A 107 -9.87 15.09 5.49
C GLU A 107 -10.34 13.98 6.44
N VAL A 108 -9.90 12.75 6.19
CA VAL A 108 -10.34 11.59 6.95
C VAL A 108 -9.23 10.55 7.10
N HIS A 109 -9.15 9.96 8.30
CA HIS A 109 -8.34 8.78 8.54
C HIS A 109 -9.20 7.52 8.31
N ILE A 110 -8.70 6.56 7.53
CA ILE A 110 -9.44 5.34 7.14
C ILE A 110 -9.98 4.60 8.35
N ARG A 111 -9.14 4.40 9.36
CA ARG A 111 -9.51 3.68 10.57
C ARG A 111 -10.52 4.45 11.41
N ASP A 112 -10.27 5.73 11.64
CA ASP A 112 -11.09 6.53 12.55
C ASP A 112 -12.50 6.77 12.04
N LEU A 113 -12.65 6.84 10.70
CA LEU A 113 -13.97 7.01 10.08
C LEU A 113 -14.98 5.93 10.50
N SER A 114 -14.52 4.72 10.77
CA SER A 114 -15.40 3.55 10.88
C SER A 114 -15.12 2.63 12.07
N SER A 115 -14.08 2.85 12.87
CA SER A 115 -13.69 1.95 13.96
C SER A 115 -14.64 1.96 15.14
N ASP A 116 -15.44 3.00 15.33
CA ASP A 116 -16.48 3.00 16.37
C ASP A 116 -17.60 2.02 15.99
N ALA A 117 -17.95 1.15 16.94
CA ALA A 117 -18.99 0.13 16.74
C ALA A 117 -20.39 0.71 16.42
N SER A 118 -20.63 2.00 16.72
CA SER A 118 -21.87 2.69 16.37
C SER A 118 -21.91 3.15 14.91
N SER A 119 -20.80 3.07 14.18
CA SER A 119 -20.74 3.47 12.76
C SER A 119 -21.68 2.65 11.86
N GLY A 120 -21.99 1.41 12.24
CA GLY A 120 -22.77 0.49 11.42
C GLY A 120 -22.00 -0.03 10.18
N ILE A 121 -20.71 0.30 10.05
CA ILE A 121 -19.85 -0.14 8.95
C ILE A 121 -19.31 -1.53 9.27
N ARG A 122 -19.41 -2.46 8.32
CA ARG A 122 -18.98 -3.85 8.50
C ARG A 122 -17.47 -4.01 8.37
N ASN A 123 -16.88 -3.33 7.37
CA ASN A 123 -15.44 -3.32 7.17
C ASN A 123 -14.79 -2.18 7.96
N ALA A 124 -15.04 -2.16 9.28
CA ALA A 124 -14.56 -1.12 10.16
C ALA A 124 -13.02 -1.02 10.14
N GLY A 125 -12.48 0.20 10.00
CA GLY A 125 -11.06 0.48 9.93
C GLY A 125 -10.38 0.09 8.63
N LYS A 126 -11.13 -0.33 7.60
CA LYS A 126 -10.60 -0.80 6.32
C LYS A 126 -10.97 0.13 5.17
N PHE A 127 -10.19 0.09 4.09
CA PHE A 127 -10.49 0.85 2.86
C PHE A 127 -11.89 0.54 2.32
N LEU A 128 -12.33 -0.72 2.35
CA LEU A 128 -13.68 -1.10 1.93
C LEU A 128 -14.78 -0.46 2.78
N GLY A 129 -14.50 -0.09 4.03
CA GLY A 129 -15.45 0.65 4.85
C GLY A 129 -15.84 2.01 4.27
N LEU A 130 -14.95 2.64 3.47
CA LEU A 130 -15.26 3.87 2.72
C LEU A 130 -16.24 3.67 1.56
N THR A 131 -16.44 2.45 1.10
CA THR A 131 -17.30 2.15 -0.06
C THR A 131 -18.69 1.66 0.36
N GLU A 132 -18.89 1.39 1.64
CA GLU A 132 -20.17 0.88 2.14
C GLU A 132 -21.27 1.96 2.08
N ARG A 133 -22.43 1.55 1.57
CA ARG A 133 -23.62 2.39 1.46
C ARG A 133 -24.72 1.95 2.42
N GLY A 134 -25.60 2.89 2.77
CA GLY A 134 -26.76 2.61 3.65
C GLY A 134 -26.41 2.41 5.11
N THR A 135 -25.17 2.71 5.52
CA THR A 135 -24.72 2.59 6.89
C THR A 135 -25.34 3.67 7.79
N LYS A 136 -25.71 3.28 9.01
CA LYS A 136 -26.38 4.18 9.96
C LYS A 136 -25.91 3.89 11.37
N ASN A 137 -25.90 4.93 12.19
CA ASN A 137 -25.70 4.80 13.62
C ASN A 137 -26.97 4.28 14.33
N ARG A 138 -26.89 4.11 15.65
CA ARG A 138 -28.01 3.63 16.46
C ARG A 138 -29.25 4.54 16.44
N GLU A 139 -29.05 5.80 16.10
CA GLU A 139 -30.12 6.82 16.01
C GLU A 139 -30.69 6.91 14.60
N GLY A 140 -30.21 6.09 13.67
CA GLY A 140 -30.69 6.06 12.28
C GLY A 140 -30.07 7.13 11.38
N LEU A 141 -29.07 7.88 11.86
CA LEU A 141 -28.37 8.88 11.07
C LEU A 141 -27.36 8.20 10.14
N ALA A 142 -27.20 8.75 8.93
CA ALA A 142 -26.22 8.28 7.96
C ALA A 142 -24.80 8.37 8.52
N THR A 143 -23.98 7.35 8.21
CA THR A 143 -22.57 7.27 8.59
C THR A 143 -21.71 6.98 7.35
N GLY A 144 -20.40 7.02 7.50
CA GLY A 144 -19.46 6.66 6.44
C GLY A 144 -19.65 7.49 5.16
N LEU A 145 -19.64 6.81 4.01
CA LEU A 145 -19.76 7.46 2.71
C LEU A 145 -21.04 8.26 2.53
N ASP A 146 -22.19 7.74 3.00
CA ASP A 146 -23.45 8.45 2.86
C ASP A 146 -23.48 9.75 3.67
N HIS A 147 -22.88 9.77 4.86
CA HIS A 147 -22.71 11.00 5.63
C HIS A 147 -21.83 12.02 4.89
N ILE A 148 -20.70 11.58 4.30
CA ILE A 148 -19.81 12.44 3.53
C ILE A 148 -20.55 13.05 2.32
N LEU A 149 -21.39 12.26 1.64
CA LEU A 149 -22.21 12.76 0.53
C LEU A 149 -23.27 13.77 0.99
N ASP A 150 -23.93 13.52 2.13
CA ASP A 150 -24.94 14.43 2.70
C ASP A 150 -24.33 15.79 3.08
N LEU A 151 -23.04 15.83 3.44
CA LEU A 151 -22.30 17.08 3.69
C LEU A 151 -22.02 17.90 2.44
N GLY A 152 -22.22 17.34 1.23
CA GLY A 152 -21.93 18.02 -0.03
C GLY A 152 -20.43 18.19 -0.30
N VAL A 153 -19.60 17.34 0.25
CA VAL A 153 -18.14 17.31 0.05
C VAL A 153 -17.82 16.96 -1.40
N THR A 154 -16.90 17.70 -2.00
CA THR A 154 -16.46 17.46 -3.38
C THR A 154 -15.19 16.59 -3.45
N HIS A 155 -14.37 16.63 -2.41
CA HIS A 155 -13.10 15.92 -2.34
C HIS A 155 -12.94 15.28 -0.96
N VAL A 156 -12.54 14.03 -0.94
CA VAL A 156 -12.09 13.34 0.27
C VAL A 156 -10.57 13.25 0.23
N GLN A 157 -9.90 13.84 1.21
CA GLN A 157 -8.47 13.71 1.41
C GLN A 157 -8.23 12.64 2.47
N ILE A 158 -7.75 11.49 2.03
CA ILE A 158 -7.37 10.43 2.96
C ILE A 158 -6.03 10.82 3.61
N LEU A 159 -5.95 10.77 4.95
CA LEU A 159 -4.68 10.85 5.68
C LEU A 159 -3.72 9.78 5.14
N PRO A 160 -2.39 9.98 5.25
CA PRO A 160 -1.44 9.05 4.66
C PRO A 160 -1.78 7.61 5.04
N SER A 161 -1.89 6.75 4.05
CA SER A 161 -2.33 5.36 4.18
C SER A 161 -1.38 4.42 3.44
N PHE A 162 -0.11 4.83 3.38
CA PHE A 162 0.98 3.99 2.90
C PHE A 162 1.48 3.10 4.05
N ASP A 163 2.14 2.02 3.68
CA ASP A 163 2.75 1.03 4.56
C ASP A 163 3.49 1.67 5.76
N TYR A 164 2.96 1.49 6.97
CA TYR A 164 3.41 2.19 8.17
C TYR A 164 4.63 1.49 8.81
N ALA A 165 5.71 2.25 9.03
CA ALA A 165 6.93 1.73 9.66
C ALA A 165 6.74 1.25 11.11
N THR A 166 5.76 1.77 11.84
CA THR A 166 5.57 1.51 13.28
C THR A 166 4.34 0.66 13.60
N VAL A 167 3.69 0.10 12.59
CA VAL A 167 2.59 -0.86 12.76
C VAL A 167 3.09 -2.26 12.50
N ASP A 168 2.92 -3.15 13.46
CA ASP A 168 3.23 -4.58 13.31
C ASP A 168 2.02 -5.31 12.72
N GLU A 169 2.07 -5.60 11.45
CA GLU A 169 1.00 -6.25 10.69
C GLU A 169 0.73 -7.69 11.11
N THR A 170 1.68 -8.31 11.81
CA THR A 170 1.48 -9.65 12.38
C THR A 170 0.54 -9.64 13.58
N LYS A 171 0.17 -8.46 14.09
CA LYS A 171 -0.69 -8.26 15.27
C LYS A 171 -1.93 -7.43 14.96
N PRO A 172 -2.78 -7.83 14.00
CA PRO A 172 -3.90 -7.01 13.53
C PRO A 172 -4.95 -6.73 14.62
N ASP A 173 -5.05 -7.60 15.62
CA ASP A 173 -5.99 -7.46 16.75
C ASP A 173 -5.46 -6.55 17.86
N THR A 174 -4.23 -6.08 17.77
CA THR A 174 -3.64 -5.17 18.75
C THR A 174 -3.93 -3.72 18.32
N ALA A 175 -4.42 -2.91 19.25
CA ALA A 175 -4.63 -1.49 19.00
C ALA A 175 -3.27 -0.81 18.80
N GLN A 176 -2.94 -0.50 17.57
CA GLN A 176 -1.73 0.22 17.17
C GLN A 176 -2.20 1.55 16.56
N PHE A 177 -1.88 2.66 17.23
CA PHE A 177 -2.25 3.97 16.73
C PHE A 177 -1.17 4.49 15.78
N ASN A 178 -1.59 4.92 14.60
CA ASN A 178 -0.72 5.57 13.63
C ASN A 178 -1.52 6.57 12.79
N TRP A 179 -0.98 7.76 12.58
CA TRP A 179 -1.60 8.77 11.73
C TRP A 179 -1.19 8.67 10.26
N GLY A 180 -0.26 7.76 9.93
CA GLY A 180 0.21 7.51 8.57
C GLY A 180 1.40 8.37 8.14
N TYR A 181 1.97 9.20 9.01
CA TYR A 181 3.07 10.10 8.64
C TYR A 181 4.48 9.48 8.80
N ASP A 182 4.56 8.17 8.93
CA ASP A 182 5.80 7.40 9.02
C ASP A 182 5.84 6.22 8.03
N PRO A 183 5.70 6.46 6.72
CA PRO A 183 5.70 5.38 5.75
C PRO A 183 7.06 4.69 5.66
N GLU A 184 7.08 3.37 5.72
CA GLU A 184 8.23 2.53 5.36
C GLU A 184 8.36 2.48 3.83
N ASN A 185 7.26 2.14 3.15
CA ASN A 185 7.21 2.04 1.70
C ASN A 185 6.16 3.00 1.13
N TYR A 186 6.61 4.06 0.47
CA TYR A 186 5.74 4.97 -0.26
C TYR A 186 5.07 4.26 -1.44
N ASN A 187 3.82 4.60 -1.74
CA ASN A 187 2.98 4.03 -2.80
C ASN A 187 2.60 2.55 -2.62
N VAL A 188 2.87 1.97 -1.47
CA VAL A 188 2.36 0.67 -1.03
C VAL A 188 1.21 0.95 -0.05
N PRO A 189 -0.03 0.46 -0.29
CA PRO A 189 -1.13 0.64 0.64
C PRO A 189 -0.88 -0.07 1.97
N GLU A 190 -1.29 0.56 3.08
CA GLU A 190 -1.19 -0.03 4.42
C GLU A 190 -2.00 -1.30 4.55
N ALA A 191 -1.35 -2.41 4.91
CA ALA A 191 -1.93 -3.73 4.91
C ALA A 191 -3.03 -3.92 5.96
N VAL A 192 -2.89 -3.36 7.17
CA VAL A 192 -3.95 -3.47 8.19
C VAL A 192 -5.23 -2.75 7.80
N SER A 193 -5.18 -1.80 6.88
CA SER A 193 -6.34 -1.12 6.30
C SER A 193 -6.88 -1.79 5.04
N TYR A 194 -6.14 -2.72 4.45
CA TYR A 194 -6.52 -3.46 3.25
C TYR A 194 -7.29 -4.72 3.62
N THR A 195 -8.35 -5.06 2.87
CA THR A 195 -9.25 -6.17 3.20
C THR A 195 -8.97 -7.46 2.43
N HIS A 196 -8.12 -7.41 1.42
CA HIS A 196 -7.85 -8.52 0.51
C HIS A 196 -6.42 -9.05 0.59
N LEU A 197 -5.69 -8.73 1.65
CA LEU A 197 -4.41 -9.38 1.84
C LEU A 197 -4.60 -10.89 1.99
N ARG A 198 -4.14 -11.61 1.00
CA ARG A 198 -3.73 -12.99 1.19
C ARG A 198 -2.44 -12.97 2.01
N ALA A 199 -2.56 -12.62 3.29
CA ALA A 199 -1.55 -12.99 4.26
C ALA A 199 -1.74 -14.49 4.51
N HIS A 200 -0.97 -15.30 3.84
CA HIS A 200 -0.81 -16.72 4.13
C HIS A 200 0.66 -17.04 4.18
#